data_f749b16af5b0ee80cb81c2cad014ff37
#
_entry.id   f749b16af5b0ee80cb81c2cad014ff37
#
_cell.length_a   1.000
_cell.length_b   1.000
_cell.length_c   1.000
_cell.angle_alpha   90.00
_cell.angle_beta   90.00
_cell.angle_gamma   90.00
#
_symmetry.space_group_name_H-M   'P 1'
#
loop_
_entity.id
_entity.type
_entity.pdbx_description
1 polymer ?
#
loop_
_entity_poly.entity_id
_entity_poly.type
_entity_poly.pdbx_seq_one_letter_code
_entity_poly.pdbx_strand_id
1 'polypeptide(L)'
;MKFLDSCILIDYINGRLPIDEDKSNLYINSIVENELIIGARDKKDLATINKKISLFPLLDIDQDIMDLSTKLLNRYKLSHNMSIYDAIIASSCMIYDLPLWTYNKKDFKFLDIGLV
;
A
#
# COMPACT_ATOMS: atom_id res chain seq x y z
N MET A 1 -0.60 -12.10 8.32
CA MET A 1 -1.34 -11.09 7.56
C MET A 1 -0.53 -9.83 7.44
N LYS A 2 -0.49 -9.25 6.26
CA LYS A 2 0.33 -8.08 5.95
C LYS A 2 -0.41 -7.17 4.98
N PHE A 3 -0.11 -5.88 5.03
CA PHE A 3 -0.50 -4.92 4.00
C PHE A 3 0.71 -4.68 3.08
N LEU A 4 0.50 -4.70 1.76
CA LEU A 4 1.56 -4.55 0.76
C LEU A 4 1.56 -3.15 0.16
N ASP A 5 2.73 -2.49 0.23
CA ASP A 5 2.95 -1.24 -0.50
C ASP A 5 3.13 -1.51 -2.00
N SER A 6 2.90 -0.51 -2.82
CA SER A 6 3.01 -0.62 -4.28
C SER A 6 4.39 -1.06 -4.75
N CYS A 7 5.47 -0.64 -4.07
CA CYS A 7 6.84 -1.03 -4.44
C CYS A 7 7.05 -2.55 -4.37
N ILE A 8 6.45 -3.23 -3.42
CA ILE A 8 6.50 -4.70 -3.31
C ILE A 8 5.77 -5.34 -4.50
N LEU A 9 4.57 -4.84 -4.81
CA LEU A 9 3.75 -5.37 -5.90
C LEU A 9 4.35 -5.12 -7.26
N ILE A 10 5.03 -3.99 -7.47
CA ILE A 10 5.76 -3.73 -8.71
C ILE A 10 6.79 -4.82 -8.96
N ASP A 11 7.57 -5.19 -7.96
CA ASP A 11 8.56 -6.26 -8.08
C ASP A 11 7.92 -7.63 -8.30
N TYR A 12 6.81 -7.91 -7.61
CA TYR A 12 6.05 -9.12 -7.82
C TYR A 12 5.51 -9.22 -9.26
N ILE A 13 4.88 -8.16 -9.75
CA ILE A 13 4.30 -8.13 -11.11
C ILE A 13 5.38 -8.29 -12.18
N ASN A 14 6.56 -7.70 -11.96
CA ASN A 14 7.69 -7.77 -12.89
C ASN A 14 8.55 -9.03 -12.73
N GLY A 15 8.14 -9.97 -11.88
CA GLY A 15 8.83 -11.25 -11.69
C GLY A 15 10.14 -11.16 -10.89
N ARG A 16 10.41 -10.03 -10.23
CA ARG A 16 11.62 -9.85 -9.42
C ARG A 16 11.48 -10.32 -7.98
N LEU A 17 10.25 -10.46 -7.50
CA LEU A 17 9.96 -10.89 -6.13
C LEU A 17 8.89 -11.97 -6.18
N PRO A 18 9.22 -13.24 -5.96
CA PRO A 18 8.21 -14.27 -5.83
C PRO A 18 7.45 -14.08 -4.50
N ILE A 19 6.14 -14.25 -4.54
CA ILE A 19 5.31 -14.27 -3.35
C ILE A 19 4.66 -15.64 -3.26
N ASP A 20 5.18 -16.47 -2.38
CA ASP A 20 4.75 -17.85 -2.20
C ASP A 20 3.71 -18.02 -1.09
N GLU A 21 3.50 -16.95 -0.28
CA GLU A 21 2.50 -16.96 0.78
C GLU A 21 1.08 -16.95 0.20
N ASP A 22 0.14 -17.40 1.03
CA ASP A 22 -1.29 -17.32 0.70
C ASP A 22 -1.71 -15.87 0.51
N LYS A 23 -2.09 -15.52 -0.71
CA LYS A 23 -2.45 -14.15 -1.08
C LYS A 23 -3.73 -13.66 -0.42
N SER A 24 -4.56 -14.57 0.09
CA SER A 24 -5.76 -14.18 0.86
C SER A 24 -5.41 -13.50 2.20
N ASN A 25 -4.17 -13.61 2.65
CA ASN A 25 -3.65 -12.97 3.87
C ASN A 25 -2.78 -11.74 3.57
N LEU A 26 -2.72 -11.33 2.30
CA LEU A 26 -1.96 -10.18 1.85
C LEU A 26 -2.94 -9.15 1.30
N TYR A 27 -2.99 -7.99 1.94
CA TYR A 27 -4.01 -6.99 1.69
C TYR A 27 -3.45 -5.77 1.00
N ILE A 28 -4.26 -5.17 0.16
CA ILE A 28 -4.02 -3.86 -0.46
C ILE A 28 -5.28 -3.02 -0.33
N ASN A 29 -5.22 -1.78 -0.75
CA ASN A 29 -6.39 -0.92 -0.89
C ASN A 29 -6.41 -0.26 -2.27
N SER A 30 -7.44 0.53 -2.54
CA SER A 30 -7.60 1.16 -3.85
C SER A 30 -6.50 2.18 -4.16
N ILE A 31 -5.86 2.77 -3.17
CA ILE A 31 -4.73 3.68 -3.39
C ILE A 31 -3.53 2.91 -3.98
N VAL A 32 -3.21 1.76 -3.42
CA VAL A 32 -2.14 0.89 -3.96
C VAL A 32 -2.49 0.43 -5.37
N GLU A 33 -3.72 -0.02 -5.58
CA GLU A 33 -4.23 -0.42 -6.89
C GLU A 33 -4.07 0.71 -7.91
N ASN A 34 -4.51 1.92 -7.56
CA ASN A 34 -4.44 3.07 -8.44
C ASN A 34 -3.00 3.47 -8.78
N GLU A 35 -2.08 3.42 -7.82
CA GLU A 35 -0.67 3.68 -8.08
C GLU A 35 -0.10 2.73 -9.13
N LEU A 36 -0.43 1.45 -9.04
CA LEU A 36 0.03 0.45 -9.99
C LEU A 36 -0.56 0.68 -11.39
N ILE A 37 -1.85 1.00 -11.47
CA ILE A 37 -2.54 1.28 -12.73
C ILE A 37 -1.95 2.52 -13.41
N ILE A 38 -1.68 3.58 -12.67
CA ILE A 38 -1.07 4.81 -13.19
C ILE A 38 0.31 4.52 -13.80
N GLY A 39 1.04 3.57 -13.26
CA GLY A 39 2.36 3.17 -13.75
C GLY A 39 2.35 2.29 -15.00
N ALA A 40 1.20 1.90 -15.53
CA ALA A 40 1.11 1.04 -16.73
C ALA A 40 1.70 1.75 -17.95
N ARG A 41 2.50 1.02 -18.73
CA ARG A 41 3.22 1.55 -19.89
C ARG A 41 2.44 1.43 -21.20
N ASP A 42 1.55 0.42 -21.29
CA ASP A 42 0.74 0.14 -22.47
C ASP A 42 -0.46 -0.72 -22.07
N LYS A 43 -1.31 -1.07 -23.05
CA LYS A 43 -2.53 -1.86 -22.79
C LYS A 43 -2.23 -3.27 -22.29
N LYS A 44 -1.16 -3.89 -22.79
CA LYS A 44 -0.76 -5.23 -22.37
C LYS A 44 -0.27 -5.22 -20.93
N ASP A 45 0.53 -4.24 -20.58
CA ASP A 45 1.03 -4.04 -19.21
C ASP A 45 -0.13 -3.80 -18.26
N LEU A 46 -1.07 -2.94 -18.63
CA LEU A 46 -2.27 -2.66 -17.83
C LEU A 46 -3.10 -3.93 -17.58
N ALA A 47 -3.30 -4.75 -18.61
CA ALA A 47 -4.04 -6.02 -18.46
C ALA A 47 -3.33 -6.97 -17.49
N THR A 48 -2.00 -7.05 -17.56
CA THR A 48 -1.19 -7.87 -16.66
C THR A 48 -1.29 -7.37 -15.21
N ILE A 49 -1.18 -6.07 -15.01
CA ILE A 49 -1.32 -5.43 -13.69
C ILE A 49 -2.68 -5.77 -13.09
N ASN A 50 -3.76 -5.51 -13.81
CA ASN A 50 -5.12 -5.78 -13.32
C ASN A 50 -5.33 -7.25 -12.96
N LYS A 51 -4.82 -8.16 -13.78
CA LYS A 51 -4.92 -9.60 -13.52
C LYS A 51 -4.20 -9.99 -12.23
N LYS A 52 -2.97 -9.51 -12.04
CA LYS A 52 -2.15 -9.89 -10.88
C LYS A 52 -2.64 -9.26 -9.59
N ILE A 53 -3.07 -8.01 -9.60
CA ILE A 53 -3.60 -7.36 -8.38
C ILE A 53 -4.95 -7.92 -7.96
N SER A 54 -5.72 -8.51 -8.86
CA SER A 54 -6.99 -9.16 -8.51
C SER A 54 -6.84 -10.35 -7.57
N LEU A 55 -5.61 -10.86 -7.42
CA LEU A 55 -5.31 -11.96 -6.49
C LEU A 55 -5.29 -11.51 -5.02
N PHE A 56 -5.21 -10.22 -4.76
CA PHE A 56 -5.09 -9.67 -3.41
C PHE A 56 -6.41 -9.07 -2.95
N PRO A 57 -6.86 -9.36 -1.72
CA PRO A 57 -8.07 -8.73 -1.20
C PRO A 57 -7.89 -7.24 -0.99
N LEU A 58 -8.92 -6.46 -1.32
CA LEU A 58 -8.96 -5.02 -1.12
C LEU A 58 -9.60 -4.70 0.22
N LEU A 59 -8.92 -3.88 1.02
CA LEU A 59 -9.49 -3.29 2.22
C LEU A 59 -10.18 -1.98 1.88
N ASP A 60 -11.36 -1.76 2.46
CA ASP A 60 -12.10 -0.52 2.26
C ASP A 60 -11.34 0.68 2.81
N ILE A 61 -11.40 1.79 2.08
CA ILE A 61 -10.96 3.10 2.55
C ILE A 61 -12.24 3.86 2.93
N ASP A 62 -12.57 3.81 4.20
CA ASP A 62 -13.75 4.49 4.74
C ASP A 62 -13.42 5.88 5.30
N GLN A 63 -14.43 6.55 5.86
CA GLN A 63 -14.24 7.89 6.41
C GLN A 63 -13.29 7.89 7.60
N ASP A 64 -13.28 6.83 8.42
CA ASP A 64 -12.37 6.73 9.56
C ASP A 64 -10.91 6.70 9.11
N ILE A 65 -10.61 5.98 8.04
CA ILE A 65 -9.27 5.96 7.43
C ILE A 65 -8.91 7.34 6.90
N MET A 66 -9.83 8.02 6.19
CA MET A 66 -9.57 9.35 5.66
C MET A 66 -9.39 10.39 6.76
N ASP A 67 -10.15 10.31 7.84
CA ASP A 67 -10.00 11.20 9.00
C ASP A 67 -8.63 10.99 9.67
N LEU A 68 -8.20 9.75 9.85
CA LEU A 68 -6.88 9.45 10.38
C LEU A 68 -5.77 9.95 9.46
N SER A 69 -5.94 9.78 8.14
CA SER A 69 -4.98 10.28 7.14
C SER A 69 -4.82 11.80 7.26
N THR A 70 -5.93 12.53 7.45
CA THR A 70 -5.88 13.98 7.66
C THR A 70 -5.10 14.35 8.92
N LYS A 71 -5.32 13.62 10.01
CA LYS A 71 -4.56 13.84 11.26
C LYS A 71 -3.07 13.58 11.06
N LEU A 72 -2.71 12.52 10.36
CA LEU A 72 -1.30 12.19 10.09
C LEU A 72 -0.65 13.28 9.22
N LEU A 73 -1.33 13.75 8.18
CA LEU A 73 -0.82 14.82 7.33
C LEU A 73 -0.62 16.12 8.11
N ASN A 74 -1.57 16.51 8.96
CA ASN A 74 -1.44 17.69 9.81
C ASN A 74 -0.22 17.59 10.72
N ARG A 75 0.07 16.40 11.23
CA ARG A 75 1.17 16.19 12.18
C ARG A 75 2.53 16.05 11.49
N TYR A 76 2.60 15.38 10.35
CA TYR A 76 3.88 14.92 9.78
C TYR A 76 4.22 15.51 8.42
N LYS A 77 3.32 16.26 7.77
CA LYS A 77 3.62 16.81 6.45
C LYS A 77 4.84 17.72 6.47
N LEU A 78 4.94 18.62 7.43
CA LEU A 78 6.05 19.58 7.48
C LEU A 78 7.34 18.95 7.99
N SER A 79 7.27 18.05 8.96
CA SER A 79 8.47 17.43 9.56
C SER A 79 9.04 16.27 8.73
N HIS A 80 8.19 15.51 8.04
CA HIS A 80 8.58 14.28 7.34
C HIS A 80 8.19 14.27 5.86
N ASN A 81 7.61 15.37 5.37
CA ASN A 81 7.14 15.46 3.97
C ASN A 81 6.21 14.30 3.58
N MET A 82 5.32 13.91 4.48
CA MET A 82 4.40 12.81 4.25
C MET A 82 3.49 13.07 3.06
N SER A 83 3.36 12.10 2.16
CA SER A 83 2.44 12.17 1.02
C SER A 83 1.05 11.69 1.41
N ILE A 84 0.03 12.06 0.63
CA ILE A 84 -1.33 11.56 0.82
C ILE A 84 -1.39 10.03 0.68
N TYR A 85 -0.62 9.46 -0.26
CA TYR A 85 -0.57 8.01 -0.45
C TYR A 85 -0.04 7.30 0.80
N ASP A 86 1.06 7.78 1.35
CA ASP A 86 1.65 7.21 2.56
C ASP A 86 0.73 7.38 3.77
N ALA A 87 0.04 8.52 3.87
CA ALA A 87 -0.93 8.76 4.94
C ALA A 87 -2.10 7.76 4.89
N ILE A 88 -2.64 7.48 3.72
CA ILE A 88 -3.74 6.53 3.55
C ILE A 88 -3.27 5.10 3.80
N ILE A 89 -2.08 4.73 3.32
CA ILE A 89 -1.49 3.41 3.57
C ILE A 89 -1.26 3.20 5.07
N ALA A 90 -0.64 4.15 5.74
CA ALA A 90 -0.38 4.08 7.18
C ALA A 90 -1.69 4.00 7.98
N SER A 91 -2.67 4.81 7.63
CA SER A 91 -3.99 4.80 8.29
C SER A 91 -4.69 3.46 8.13
N SER A 92 -4.61 2.86 6.94
CA SER A 92 -5.16 1.53 6.69
C SER A 92 -4.49 0.48 7.59
N CYS A 93 -3.16 0.51 7.67
CA CYS A 93 -2.41 -0.40 8.55
C CYS A 93 -2.79 -0.23 10.03
N MET A 94 -2.97 1.01 10.47
CA MET A 94 -3.37 1.30 11.86
C MET A 94 -4.78 0.82 12.17
N ILE A 95 -5.74 1.13 11.32
CA ILE A 95 -7.16 0.78 11.52
C ILE A 95 -7.38 -0.73 11.47
N TYR A 96 -6.75 -1.41 10.51
CA TYR A 96 -6.89 -2.86 10.36
C TYR A 96 -5.87 -3.67 11.18
N ASP A 97 -4.98 -2.98 11.90
CA ASP A 97 -3.94 -3.62 12.73
C ASP A 97 -3.08 -4.60 11.93
N LEU A 98 -2.54 -4.13 10.82
CA LEU A 98 -1.68 -4.91 9.92
C LEU A 98 -0.28 -4.32 9.85
N PRO A 99 0.76 -5.16 9.85
CA PRO A 99 2.11 -4.70 9.53
C PRO A 99 2.19 -4.34 8.04
N LEU A 100 3.04 -3.40 7.71
CA LEU A 100 3.29 -2.94 6.34
C LEU A 100 4.54 -3.60 5.77
N TRP A 101 4.39 -4.22 4.61
CA TRP A 101 5.51 -4.71 3.82
C TRP A 101 5.88 -3.65 2.80
N THR A 102 7.03 -3.01 2.98
CA THR A 102 7.53 -1.94 2.12
C THR A 102 9.05 -1.92 2.09
N TYR A 103 9.62 -1.43 0.99
CA TYR A 103 11.05 -1.13 0.91
C TYR A 103 11.37 0.26 1.49
N ASN A 104 10.38 1.15 1.56
CA ASN A 104 10.54 2.55 1.98
C ASN A 104 10.31 2.72 3.49
N LYS A 105 11.01 1.92 4.30
CA LYS A 105 10.80 1.88 5.75
C LYS A 105 10.99 3.22 6.42
N LYS A 106 11.92 4.05 5.94
CA LYS A 106 12.17 5.36 6.53
C LYS A 106 10.97 6.31 6.43
N ASP A 107 10.08 6.09 5.43
CA ASP A 107 8.89 6.91 5.25
C ASP A 107 7.78 6.55 6.22
N PHE A 108 7.93 5.45 6.98
CA PHE A 108 6.91 4.94 7.90
C PHE A 108 7.41 4.66 9.32
N LYS A 109 8.73 4.61 9.55
CA LYS A 109 9.30 4.16 10.83
C LYS A 109 8.99 5.08 12.01
N PHE A 110 8.58 6.33 11.76
CA PHE A 110 8.19 7.28 12.80
C PHE A 110 6.74 7.09 13.25
N LEU A 111 6.00 6.19 12.61
CA LEU A 111 4.61 5.85 12.92
C LEU A 111 4.54 4.58 13.76
N ASP A 112 3.45 4.41 14.49
CA ASP A 112 3.20 3.22 15.30
C ASP A 112 2.55 2.12 14.45
N ILE A 113 3.32 1.59 13.51
CA ILE A 113 2.93 0.43 12.69
C ILE A 113 4.10 -0.55 12.60
N GLY A 114 3.79 -1.85 12.51
CA GLY A 114 4.80 -2.86 12.25
C GLY A 114 5.33 -2.75 10.82
N LEU A 115 6.64 -2.92 10.63
CA LEU A 115 7.27 -2.93 9.30
C LEU A 115 7.90 -4.30 9.05
N VAL A 116 7.73 -4.78 7.83
CA VAL A 116 8.27 -6.07 7.39
C VAL A 116 9.42 -5.86 6.42
#